data_29ac885b0ff3ad36c4002dbf945e2a22
#
_entry.id   29ac885b0ff3ad36c4002dbf945e2a22
#
_cell.length_a   1.000
_cell.length_b   1.000
_cell.length_c   1.000
_cell.angle_alpha   90.00
_cell.angle_beta   90.00
_cell.angle_gamma   90.00
#
_symmetry.space_group_name_H-M   'P 1'
#
loop_
_entity.id
_entity.type
_entity.pdbx_description
1 polymer ?
#
loop_
_entity_poly.entity_id
_entity_poly.type
_entity_poly.pdbx_seq_one_letter_code
_entity_poly.pdbx_strand_id
1 'polypeptide(L)'
;SSISSYLSNYSDMRFEDVYSFKTNVDSAILDLVNQNLIAQLDSASESGGELFTRYNAETAGIVEYYIDGLEEASADAIDPAWFDGDGYERTDLRSAELVSEGDPVYKLVTEEDWQLVFPLDEEMEDYLLGELEENQITSEDGTVTQNTTYIEIRFDKDDEIVWPSVTVQYVDGQAYGVLSFVNSMVRYAGERYLDFEILRDEETGLKIPQSAVTEKDFFVIDASYVTQSEDRTGFMKKTVSEDGTEAVEFVNSTIYYQDEQYAYVDPEEEDFSTSKKLLESGDLLVKADSAEYY
;
A
#
# COMPACT_ATOMS: atom_id res chain seq x y z
N SER A 1 34.05 17.43 1.48
CA SER A 1 34.44 16.23 0.79
C SER A 1 33.58 15.06 1.27
N SER A 2 33.25 14.13 0.39
CA SER A 2 32.38 12.96 0.66
C SER A 2 32.85 12.15 1.85
N ILE A 3 34.15 12.01 2.04
CA ILE A 3 34.76 11.28 3.16
C ILE A 3 34.48 11.96 4.52
N SER A 4 34.59 13.27 4.60
CA SER A 4 34.34 14.01 5.84
C SER A 4 32.87 13.97 6.22
N SER A 5 31.97 14.02 5.25
CA SER A 5 30.53 13.91 5.47
C SER A 5 30.14 12.48 5.93
N TYR A 6 30.74 11.46 5.31
CA TYR A 6 30.53 10.07 5.72
C TYR A 6 30.99 9.81 7.14
N LEU A 7 32.22 10.26 7.49
CA LEU A 7 32.76 10.06 8.84
C LEU A 7 31.96 10.79 9.93
N SER A 8 31.29 11.91 9.58
CA SER A 8 30.46 12.67 10.53
C SER A 8 29.10 12.02 10.78
N ASN A 9 28.60 11.25 9.83
CA ASN A 9 27.26 10.66 9.88
C ASN A 9 27.28 9.13 9.98
N TYR A 10 28.48 8.53 10.07
CA TYR A 10 28.61 7.07 10.14
C TYR A 10 27.93 6.52 11.38
N SER A 11 27.11 5.50 11.15
CA SER A 11 26.49 4.68 12.19
C SER A 11 26.69 3.22 11.81
N ASP A 12 27.24 2.45 12.73
CA ASP A 12 27.43 0.99 12.60
C ASP A 12 26.08 0.22 12.54
N MET A 13 24.98 0.92 12.82
CA MET A 13 23.62 0.37 12.69
C MET A 13 23.00 0.58 11.29
N ARG A 14 23.68 1.32 10.40
CA ARG A 14 23.22 1.59 9.03
C ARG A 14 24.19 1.06 7.99
N PHE A 15 24.08 -0.22 7.71
CA PHE A 15 24.95 -0.85 6.70
C PHE A 15 24.75 -0.26 5.30
N GLU A 16 23.59 0.29 5.03
CA GLU A 16 23.22 0.96 3.79
C GLU A 16 24.12 2.19 3.47
N ASP A 17 24.51 2.95 4.52
CA ASP A 17 25.41 4.10 4.39
C ASP A 17 26.81 3.69 3.85
N VAL A 18 27.24 2.46 4.15
CA VAL A 18 28.53 1.92 3.67
C VAL A 18 28.48 1.64 2.18
N TYR A 19 27.37 1.05 1.70
CA TYR A 19 27.20 0.75 0.29
C TYR A 19 27.05 2.02 -0.53
N SER A 20 26.25 2.96 -0.08
CA SER A 20 26.08 4.27 -0.71
C SER A 20 27.41 5.03 -0.81
N PHE A 21 28.21 5.02 0.27
CA PHE A 21 29.53 5.61 0.27
C PHE A 21 30.48 4.90 -0.71
N LYS A 22 30.49 3.56 -0.72
CA LYS A 22 31.29 2.77 -1.66
C LYS A 22 30.95 3.10 -3.10
N THR A 23 29.66 3.11 -3.43
CA THR A 23 29.17 3.44 -4.78
C THR A 23 29.59 4.83 -5.21
N ASN A 24 29.47 5.82 -4.32
CA ASN A 24 29.88 7.21 -4.58
C ASN A 24 31.41 7.32 -4.80
N VAL A 25 32.21 6.56 -4.05
CA VAL A 25 33.67 6.54 -4.21
C VAL A 25 34.06 5.86 -5.51
N ASP A 26 33.45 4.71 -5.82
CA ASP A 26 33.71 3.95 -7.05
C ASP A 26 33.36 4.81 -8.28
N SER A 27 32.21 5.51 -8.25
CA SER A 27 31.82 6.46 -9.31
C SER A 27 32.81 7.61 -9.47
N ALA A 28 33.25 8.21 -8.36
CA ALA A 28 34.22 9.31 -8.40
C ALA A 28 35.59 8.85 -8.95
N ILE A 29 36.02 7.63 -8.64
CA ILE A 29 37.25 7.02 -9.20
C ILE A 29 37.09 6.79 -10.70
N LEU A 30 35.93 6.25 -11.12
CA LEU A 30 35.63 5.99 -12.52
C LEU A 30 35.63 7.28 -13.32
N ASP A 31 35.01 8.34 -12.81
CA ASP A 31 35.02 9.67 -13.44
C ASP A 31 36.43 10.22 -13.60
N LEU A 32 37.27 10.09 -12.57
CA LEU A 32 38.65 10.55 -12.64
C LEU A 32 39.47 9.75 -13.68
N VAL A 33 39.28 8.44 -13.74
CA VAL A 33 39.92 7.55 -14.74
C VAL A 33 39.45 7.94 -16.13
N ASN A 34 38.17 8.13 -16.34
CA ASN A 34 37.61 8.52 -17.63
C ASN A 34 38.09 9.90 -18.05
N GLN A 35 38.15 10.89 -17.18
CA GLN A 35 38.69 12.23 -17.48
C GLN A 35 40.18 12.14 -17.91
N ASN A 36 40.99 11.35 -17.22
CA ASN A 36 42.39 11.14 -17.59
C ASN A 36 42.54 10.43 -18.95
N LEU A 37 41.71 9.41 -19.21
CA LEU A 37 41.70 8.68 -20.45
C LEU A 37 41.33 9.61 -21.61
N ILE A 38 40.28 10.40 -21.46
CA ILE A 38 39.85 11.40 -22.43
C ILE A 38 40.95 12.40 -22.71
N ALA A 39 41.63 12.94 -21.68
CA ALA A 39 42.73 13.89 -21.85
C ALA A 39 43.93 13.27 -22.61
N GLN A 40 44.22 11.98 -22.38
CA GLN A 40 45.27 11.26 -23.12
C GLN A 40 44.88 11.03 -24.57
N LEU A 41 43.62 10.68 -24.84
CA LEU A 41 43.11 10.49 -26.20
C LEU A 41 43.11 11.83 -26.97
N ASP A 42 42.71 12.92 -26.35
CA ASP A 42 42.75 14.28 -26.95
C ASP A 42 44.18 14.66 -27.31
N SER A 43 45.14 14.43 -26.40
CA SER A 43 46.55 14.72 -26.65
C SER A 43 47.15 13.85 -27.81
N ALA A 44 46.71 12.61 -27.91
CA ALA A 44 47.13 11.70 -29.00
C ALA A 44 46.56 12.13 -30.34
N SER A 45 45.32 12.63 -30.37
CA SER A 45 44.64 13.14 -31.56
C SER A 45 45.33 14.42 -32.10
N GLU A 46 45.74 15.32 -31.21
CA GLU A 46 46.48 16.55 -31.59
C GLU A 46 47.83 16.26 -32.19
N SER A 47 48.43 15.10 -31.89
CA SER A 47 49.81 14.74 -32.28
C SER A 47 49.95 14.01 -33.63
N GLY A 48 48.89 13.48 -34.22
CA GLY A 48 49.10 12.55 -35.35
C GLY A 48 47.96 12.28 -36.32
N GLY A 49 46.89 13.05 -36.28
CA GLY A 49 45.72 12.85 -37.16
C GLY A 49 44.54 12.24 -36.40
N GLU A 50 43.38 12.27 -37.03
CA GLU A 50 42.13 11.72 -36.45
C GLU A 50 42.23 10.19 -36.30
N LEU A 51 42.69 9.74 -35.13
CA LEU A 51 42.73 8.31 -34.80
C LEU A 51 41.37 7.83 -34.28
N PHE A 52 40.51 8.76 -33.89
CA PHE A 52 39.15 8.45 -33.39
C PHE A 52 38.24 9.70 -33.48
N THR A 53 36.96 9.47 -33.62
CA THR A 53 35.93 10.50 -33.60
C THR A 53 35.17 10.43 -32.27
N ARG A 54 35.00 11.59 -31.60
CA ARG A 54 34.20 11.66 -30.37
C ARG A 54 32.76 11.99 -30.74
N TYR A 55 31.86 11.16 -30.26
CA TYR A 55 30.43 11.44 -30.28
C TYR A 55 29.97 11.79 -28.88
N ASN A 56 29.26 12.92 -28.73
CA ASN A 56 28.67 13.32 -27.49
C ASN A 56 27.14 13.04 -27.54
N ALA A 57 26.57 12.67 -26.43
CA ALA A 57 25.12 12.60 -26.33
C ALA A 57 24.49 13.99 -26.58
N GLU A 58 23.38 14.04 -27.29
CA GLU A 58 22.70 15.30 -27.62
C GLU A 58 22.06 15.93 -26.39
N THR A 59 21.66 15.11 -25.40
CA THR A 59 21.03 15.53 -24.16
C THR A 59 21.63 14.79 -22.97
N ALA A 60 21.44 15.31 -21.77
CA ALA A 60 21.80 14.63 -20.53
C ALA A 60 20.80 13.50 -20.25
N GLY A 61 21.27 12.42 -19.61
CA GLY A 61 20.42 11.30 -19.25
C GLY A 61 21.21 10.17 -18.58
N ILE A 62 20.55 9.06 -18.32
CA ILE A 62 21.15 7.83 -17.79
C ILE A 62 21.47 6.91 -18.94
N VAL A 63 22.72 6.46 -18.99
CA VAL A 63 23.19 5.53 -20.02
C VAL A 63 22.98 4.10 -19.52
N GLU A 64 22.22 3.32 -20.29
CA GLU A 64 22.04 1.89 -20.11
C GLU A 64 22.67 1.12 -21.26
N TYR A 65 23.42 0.09 -20.92
CA TYR A 65 24.14 -0.75 -21.92
C TYR A 65 23.41 -2.05 -22.21
N TYR A 66 22.09 -1.97 -22.28
CA TYR A 66 21.28 -3.11 -22.71
C TYR A 66 20.01 -2.62 -23.43
N ILE A 67 19.47 -3.51 -24.24
CA ILE A 67 18.18 -3.37 -24.88
C ILE A 67 17.39 -4.68 -24.73
N ASP A 68 16.09 -4.61 -24.79
CA ASP A 68 15.18 -5.75 -24.62
C ASP A 68 14.07 -5.81 -25.69
N GLY A 69 14.10 -4.87 -26.64
CA GLY A 69 13.08 -4.79 -27.70
C GLY A 69 11.79 -4.12 -27.27
N LEU A 70 11.71 -3.66 -26.01
CA LEU A 70 10.54 -2.97 -25.46
C LEU A 70 10.80 -1.47 -25.24
N GLU A 71 11.76 -0.89 -25.98
CA GLU A 71 12.14 0.52 -25.85
C GLU A 71 11.00 1.48 -26.24
N GLU A 72 10.12 1.04 -27.14
CA GLU A 72 8.94 1.80 -27.59
C GLU A 72 7.65 1.41 -26.84
N ALA A 73 7.75 0.55 -25.81
CA ALA A 73 6.60 0.16 -25.00
C ALA A 73 6.04 1.37 -24.27
N SER A 74 4.72 1.52 -24.31
CA SER A 74 4.00 2.65 -23.69
C SER A 74 2.74 2.16 -23.00
N ALA A 75 2.41 2.74 -21.85
CA ALA A 75 1.15 2.48 -21.16
C ALA A 75 -0.09 2.90 -21.98
N ASP A 76 0.06 3.76 -23.00
CA ASP A 76 -1.01 4.11 -23.91
C ASP A 76 -1.33 3.01 -24.94
N ALA A 77 -0.45 2.00 -25.07
CA ALA A 77 -0.58 0.91 -26.02
C ALA A 77 -0.10 -0.41 -25.39
N ILE A 78 -0.77 -0.83 -24.31
CA ILE A 78 -0.44 -2.05 -23.56
C ILE A 78 -0.58 -3.27 -24.47
N ASP A 79 0.48 -4.09 -24.51
CA ASP A 79 0.44 -5.40 -25.15
C ASP A 79 0.37 -6.50 -24.07
N PRO A 80 -0.71 -7.30 -24.02
CA PRO A 80 -0.84 -8.40 -23.06
C PRO A 80 0.36 -9.36 -23.07
N ALA A 81 1.04 -9.52 -24.19
CA ALA A 81 2.20 -10.41 -24.31
C ALA A 81 3.39 -9.98 -23.41
N TRP A 82 3.44 -8.73 -22.97
CA TRP A 82 4.49 -8.28 -22.03
C TRP A 82 4.44 -9.02 -20.68
N PHE A 83 3.28 -9.57 -20.30
CA PHE A 83 3.05 -10.21 -19.00
C PHE A 83 3.11 -11.73 -19.03
N ASP A 84 3.32 -12.34 -20.21
CA ASP A 84 3.35 -13.80 -20.35
C ASP A 84 4.62 -14.44 -19.76
N GLY A 85 5.64 -13.62 -19.45
CA GLY A 85 6.90 -14.07 -18.83
C GLY A 85 7.79 -14.95 -19.69
N ASP A 86 7.24 -15.55 -20.76
CA ASP A 86 7.96 -16.42 -21.68
C ASP A 86 8.60 -15.61 -22.80
N GLY A 87 9.92 -15.65 -22.91
CA GLY A 87 10.65 -15.07 -24.04
C GLY A 87 11.21 -13.66 -23.82
N TYR A 88 11.20 -13.13 -22.60
CA TYR A 88 11.94 -11.91 -22.32
C TYR A 88 13.43 -12.15 -22.45
N GLU A 89 14.05 -11.45 -23.40
CA GLU A 89 15.49 -11.50 -23.64
C GLU A 89 16.09 -10.11 -23.52
N ARG A 90 17.21 -10.04 -22.81
CA ARG A 90 18.00 -8.82 -22.64
C ARG A 90 19.32 -8.95 -23.37
N THR A 91 19.63 -8.03 -24.29
CA THR A 91 20.88 -7.97 -25.00
C THR A 91 21.82 -6.99 -24.32
N ASP A 92 22.98 -7.43 -23.86
CA ASP A 92 24.05 -6.57 -23.33
C ASP A 92 24.82 -5.93 -24.50
N LEU A 93 24.86 -4.60 -24.53
CA LEU A 93 25.54 -3.79 -25.57
C LEU A 93 27.04 -3.57 -25.27
N ARG A 94 27.52 -3.97 -24.10
CA ARG A 94 28.95 -3.92 -23.75
C ARG A 94 29.68 -5.06 -24.42
N SER A 95 29.91 -4.95 -25.71
CA SER A 95 30.62 -5.93 -26.49
C SER A 95 32.11 -5.55 -26.65
N ALA A 96 32.99 -6.52 -26.62
CA ALA A 96 34.38 -6.36 -27.04
C ALA A 96 34.55 -6.46 -28.57
N GLU A 97 33.48 -6.76 -29.30
CA GLU A 97 33.47 -6.89 -30.76
C GLU A 97 33.28 -5.53 -31.42
N LEU A 98 33.69 -5.45 -32.70
CA LEU A 98 33.45 -4.25 -33.49
C LEU A 98 31.95 -4.14 -33.80
N VAL A 99 31.37 -3.01 -33.47
CA VAL A 99 29.99 -2.67 -33.84
C VAL A 99 29.91 -2.24 -35.30
N SER A 100 28.83 -2.58 -35.98
CA SER A 100 28.56 -2.18 -37.36
C SER A 100 27.72 -0.92 -37.41
N GLU A 101 27.67 -0.26 -38.55
CA GLU A 101 26.77 0.88 -38.74
C GLU A 101 25.32 0.46 -38.56
N GLY A 102 24.61 1.14 -37.64
CA GLY A 102 23.21 0.86 -37.29
C GLY A 102 23.03 -0.03 -36.07
N ASP A 103 24.11 -0.63 -35.55
CA ASP A 103 24.01 -1.39 -34.30
C ASP A 103 23.82 -0.46 -33.11
N PRO A 104 22.96 -0.80 -32.15
CA PRO A 104 22.81 -0.04 -30.92
C PRO A 104 24.06 -0.16 -30.06
N VAL A 105 24.51 0.95 -29.48
CA VAL A 105 25.68 1.00 -28.58
C VAL A 105 25.34 1.33 -27.14
N TYR A 106 24.24 2.05 -26.92
CA TYR A 106 23.67 2.32 -25.62
C TYR A 106 22.23 2.80 -25.76
N LYS A 107 21.48 2.72 -24.69
CA LYS A 107 20.16 3.35 -24.50
C LYS A 107 20.34 4.57 -23.60
N LEU A 108 19.73 5.71 -23.95
CA LEU A 108 19.77 6.92 -23.16
C LEU A 108 18.36 7.21 -22.62
N VAL A 109 18.22 7.19 -21.30
CA VAL A 109 16.98 7.55 -20.63
C VAL A 109 17.07 9.02 -20.24
N THR A 110 16.17 9.85 -20.78
CA THR A 110 16.24 11.31 -20.71
C THR A 110 15.20 11.96 -19.83
N GLU A 111 14.19 11.21 -19.41
CA GLU A 111 13.07 11.71 -18.61
C GLU A 111 13.04 11.05 -17.25
N GLU A 112 12.56 11.77 -16.23
CA GLU A 112 12.34 11.24 -14.89
C GLU A 112 10.96 10.62 -14.71
N ASP A 113 10.01 11.02 -15.56
CA ASP A 113 8.65 10.47 -15.55
C ASP A 113 8.67 9.05 -16.11
N TRP A 114 8.08 8.14 -15.38
CA TRP A 114 8.01 6.73 -15.79
C TRP A 114 6.72 6.08 -15.29
N GLN A 115 6.39 4.95 -15.88
CA GLN A 115 5.17 4.22 -15.58
C GLN A 115 5.46 2.74 -15.31
N LEU A 116 4.65 2.15 -14.45
CA LEU A 116 4.62 0.73 -14.21
C LEU A 116 3.22 0.21 -14.51
N VAL A 117 3.14 -0.81 -15.37
CA VAL A 117 1.89 -1.42 -15.80
C VAL A 117 1.81 -2.84 -15.26
N PHE A 118 0.66 -3.24 -14.74
CA PHE A 118 0.45 -4.59 -14.21
C PHE A 118 -0.97 -5.06 -14.44
N PRO A 119 -1.18 -6.37 -14.71
CA PRO A 119 -2.52 -6.92 -14.87
C PRO A 119 -3.24 -6.92 -13.53
N LEU A 120 -4.56 -6.67 -13.55
CA LEU A 120 -5.42 -6.70 -12.39
C LEU A 120 -6.24 -8.00 -12.38
N ASP A 121 -6.36 -8.61 -11.22
CA ASP A 121 -7.43 -9.57 -10.96
C ASP A 121 -8.71 -8.82 -10.53
N GLU A 122 -9.83 -9.53 -10.40
CA GLU A 122 -11.14 -8.97 -10.08
C GLU A 122 -11.13 -8.22 -8.73
N GLU A 123 -10.43 -8.76 -7.72
CA GLU A 123 -10.37 -8.14 -6.39
C GLU A 123 -9.58 -6.81 -6.41
N MET A 124 -8.45 -6.79 -7.11
CA MET A 124 -7.63 -5.59 -7.23
C MET A 124 -8.27 -4.54 -8.14
N GLU A 125 -8.96 -4.99 -9.19
CA GLU A 125 -9.74 -4.10 -10.04
C GLU A 125 -10.84 -3.39 -9.24
N ASP A 126 -11.65 -4.13 -8.49
CA ASP A 126 -12.71 -3.58 -7.64
C ASP A 126 -12.15 -2.59 -6.60
N TYR A 127 -11.03 -2.93 -5.98
CA TYR A 127 -10.36 -2.06 -5.01
C TYR A 127 -9.93 -0.73 -5.66
N LEU A 128 -9.20 -0.78 -6.78
CA LEU A 128 -8.71 0.43 -7.44
C LEU A 128 -9.85 1.28 -8.03
N LEU A 129 -10.91 0.65 -8.53
CA LEU A 129 -12.09 1.39 -9.00
C LEU A 129 -12.80 2.10 -7.84
N GLY A 130 -12.88 1.47 -6.66
CA GLY A 130 -13.39 2.10 -5.44
C GLY A 130 -12.58 3.34 -5.04
N GLU A 131 -11.26 3.22 -4.99
CA GLU A 131 -10.36 4.35 -4.70
C GLU A 131 -10.49 5.49 -5.73
N LEU A 132 -10.63 5.15 -7.01
CA LEU A 132 -10.83 6.14 -8.06
C LEU A 132 -12.18 6.84 -7.95
N GLU A 133 -13.25 6.13 -7.57
CA GLU A 133 -14.59 6.70 -7.40
C GLU A 133 -14.65 7.63 -6.19
N GLU A 134 -14.07 7.24 -5.06
CA GLU A 134 -14.03 8.05 -3.84
C GLU A 134 -13.24 9.36 -4.02
N ASN A 135 -12.18 9.32 -4.81
CA ASN A 135 -11.29 10.46 -5.05
C ASN A 135 -11.62 11.24 -6.33
N GLN A 136 -12.74 10.90 -7.00
CA GLN A 136 -13.14 11.53 -8.24
C GLN A 136 -13.57 12.99 -8.03
N ILE A 137 -12.98 13.90 -8.79
CA ILE A 137 -13.40 15.31 -8.81
C ILE A 137 -14.41 15.50 -9.94
N THR A 138 -15.63 15.87 -9.59
CA THR A 138 -16.71 16.15 -10.52
C THR A 138 -17.06 17.64 -10.49
N SER A 139 -17.13 18.27 -11.64
CA SER A 139 -17.56 19.66 -11.79
C SER A 139 -19.07 19.83 -11.51
N GLU A 140 -19.54 21.08 -11.30
CA GLU A 140 -20.96 21.39 -11.04
C GLU A 140 -21.90 20.93 -12.15
N ASP A 141 -21.41 20.77 -13.39
CA ASP A 141 -22.17 20.27 -14.54
C ASP A 141 -22.21 18.74 -14.65
N GLY A 142 -21.59 18.02 -13.68
CA GLY A 142 -21.50 16.57 -13.65
C GLY A 142 -20.35 15.99 -14.50
N THR A 143 -19.47 16.82 -15.03
CA THR A 143 -18.29 16.35 -15.77
C THR A 143 -17.20 15.90 -14.79
N VAL A 144 -16.68 14.68 -14.97
CA VAL A 144 -15.52 14.18 -14.22
C VAL A 144 -14.29 14.92 -14.72
N THR A 145 -13.64 15.66 -13.83
CA THR A 145 -12.43 16.44 -14.14
C THR A 145 -11.15 15.77 -13.72
N GLN A 146 -11.23 14.77 -12.82
CA GLN A 146 -10.10 13.97 -12.39
C GLN A 146 -10.56 12.53 -12.16
N ASN A 147 -9.86 11.59 -12.81
CA ASN A 147 -10.08 10.14 -12.67
C ASN A 147 -8.73 9.48 -12.33
N THR A 148 -8.03 10.03 -11.37
CA THR A 148 -6.71 9.59 -10.92
C THR A 148 -6.66 9.74 -9.41
N THR A 149 -6.23 8.71 -8.72
CA THR A 149 -5.96 8.75 -7.28
C THR A 149 -4.51 8.36 -7.00
N TYR A 150 -4.09 8.46 -5.75
CA TYR A 150 -2.77 8.05 -5.30
C TYR A 150 -2.92 6.84 -4.40
N ILE A 151 -2.09 5.83 -4.62
CA ILE A 151 -2.05 4.64 -3.76
C ILE A 151 -0.67 4.46 -3.15
N GLU A 152 -0.62 3.87 -1.98
CA GLU A 152 0.63 3.55 -1.32
C GLU A 152 1.14 2.20 -1.80
N ILE A 153 2.40 2.17 -2.27
CA ILE A 153 3.07 0.94 -2.68
C ILE A 153 4.43 0.82 -2.03
N ARG A 154 4.92 -0.41 -1.88
CA ARG A 154 6.26 -0.73 -1.43
C ARG A 154 6.96 -1.57 -2.49
N PHE A 155 8.17 -1.16 -2.91
CA PHE A 155 8.99 -1.96 -3.80
C PHE A 155 9.78 -3.02 -3.03
N ASP A 156 9.77 -4.26 -3.51
CA ASP A 156 10.49 -5.37 -2.89
C ASP A 156 12.02 -5.22 -3.01
N LYS A 157 12.49 -4.50 -4.03
CA LYS A 157 13.91 -4.31 -4.32
C LYS A 157 14.66 -3.58 -3.20
N ASP A 158 14.04 -2.58 -2.58
CA ASP A 158 14.69 -1.66 -1.63
C ASP A 158 13.80 -1.21 -0.48
N ASP A 159 12.65 -1.85 -0.29
CA ASP A 159 11.64 -1.53 0.73
C ASP A 159 11.17 -0.04 0.68
N GLU A 160 11.37 0.66 -0.44
CA GLU A 160 10.94 2.04 -0.61
C GLU A 160 9.42 2.12 -0.71
N ILE A 161 8.83 2.99 0.11
CA ILE A 161 7.40 3.28 0.10
C ILE A 161 7.16 4.58 -0.66
N VAL A 162 6.30 4.53 -1.66
CA VAL A 162 5.99 5.66 -2.54
C VAL A 162 4.48 5.74 -2.82
N TRP A 163 4.03 6.90 -3.26
CA TRP A 163 2.62 7.18 -3.59
C TRP A 163 2.48 7.60 -5.06
N PRO A 164 2.55 6.66 -6.01
CA PRO A 164 2.28 6.97 -7.42
C PRO A 164 0.81 7.30 -7.63
N SER A 165 0.52 8.04 -8.68
CA SER A 165 -0.84 8.12 -9.17
C SER A 165 -1.21 6.85 -9.92
N VAL A 166 -2.46 6.42 -9.80
CA VAL A 166 -2.98 5.21 -10.44
C VAL A 166 -4.14 5.54 -11.38
N THR A 167 -4.19 4.83 -12.50
CA THR A 167 -5.35 4.75 -13.40
C THR A 167 -5.59 3.30 -13.79
N VAL A 168 -6.80 2.98 -14.24
CA VAL A 168 -7.16 1.66 -14.74
C VAL A 168 -7.46 1.75 -16.23
N GLN A 169 -6.89 0.84 -17.00
CA GLN A 169 -7.10 0.73 -18.46
C GLN A 169 -7.56 -0.68 -18.82
N TYR A 170 -8.28 -0.81 -19.92
CA TYR A 170 -8.80 -2.09 -20.40
C TYR A 170 -8.27 -2.40 -21.79
N VAL A 171 -7.69 -3.59 -21.94
CA VAL A 171 -7.24 -4.13 -23.23
C VAL A 171 -7.77 -5.53 -23.39
N ASP A 172 -8.51 -5.77 -24.47
CA ASP A 172 -9.13 -7.07 -24.79
C ASP A 172 -9.98 -7.68 -23.66
N GLY A 173 -10.56 -6.81 -22.81
CA GLY A 173 -11.39 -7.22 -21.66
C GLY A 173 -10.64 -7.53 -20.38
N GLN A 174 -9.32 -7.43 -20.37
CA GLN A 174 -8.46 -7.50 -19.20
C GLN A 174 -8.21 -6.09 -18.66
N ALA A 175 -8.34 -5.92 -17.35
CA ALA A 175 -7.99 -4.69 -16.65
C ALA A 175 -6.50 -4.64 -16.32
N TYR A 176 -5.92 -3.46 -16.47
CA TYR A 176 -4.52 -3.15 -16.12
C TYR A 176 -4.46 -1.91 -15.26
N GLY A 177 -3.69 -1.97 -14.17
CA GLY A 177 -3.31 -0.81 -13.39
C GLY A 177 -2.09 -0.12 -14.02
N VAL A 178 -2.15 1.19 -14.11
CA VAL A 178 -1.03 2.03 -14.57
C VAL A 178 -0.64 2.97 -13.44
N LEU A 179 0.53 2.74 -12.87
CA LEU A 179 1.15 3.60 -11.86
C LEU A 179 2.06 4.61 -12.56
N SER A 180 1.89 5.88 -12.26
CA SER A 180 2.72 6.95 -12.82
C SER A 180 3.55 7.62 -11.73
N PHE A 181 4.85 7.76 -12.02
CA PHE A 181 5.87 8.30 -11.14
C PHE A 181 6.51 9.52 -11.80
N VAL A 182 6.86 10.52 -11.01
CA VAL A 182 7.51 11.76 -11.45
C VAL A 182 8.94 11.90 -10.92
N ASN A 183 9.47 10.85 -10.29
CA ASN A 183 10.81 10.83 -9.71
C ASN A 183 11.34 9.41 -9.52
N SER A 184 12.56 9.29 -8.99
CA SER A 184 13.20 8.03 -8.59
C SER A 184 13.47 7.05 -9.73
N MET A 185 13.27 7.44 -11.00
CA MET A 185 13.49 6.60 -12.17
C MET A 185 14.92 6.03 -12.19
N VAL A 186 15.94 6.80 -11.78
CA VAL A 186 17.34 6.38 -11.72
C VAL A 186 17.57 5.09 -10.90
N ARG A 187 16.73 4.81 -9.91
CA ARG A 187 16.83 3.60 -9.07
C ARG A 187 16.41 2.34 -9.80
N TYR A 188 15.50 2.48 -10.76
CA TYR A 188 14.80 1.39 -11.43
C TYR A 188 15.07 1.34 -12.94
N ALA A 189 15.81 2.31 -13.50
CA ALA A 189 16.09 2.40 -14.94
C ALA A 189 16.69 1.12 -15.55
N GLY A 190 17.44 0.36 -14.73
CA GLY A 190 18.04 -0.90 -15.13
C GLY A 190 17.11 -2.11 -15.08
N GLU A 191 15.85 -1.95 -14.66
CA GLU A 191 14.90 -3.06 -14.49
C GLU A 191 13.73 -2.90 -15.48
N ARG A 192 13.30 -4.00 -16.07
CA ARG A 192 12.06 -4.01 -16.88
C ARG A 192 10.86 -4.42 -16.05
N TYR A 193 11.07 -5.34 -15.13
CA TYR A 193 10.04 -5.86 -14.22
C TYR A 193 10.44 -5.52 -12.79
N LEU A 194 9.45 -5.10 -12.00
CA LEU A 194 9.61 -4.75 -10.61
C LEU A 194 8.53 -5.45 -9.80
N ASP A 195 8.93 -6.09 -8.73
CA ASP A 195 8.02 -6.64 -7.74
C ASP A 195 7.67 -5.54 -6.72
N PHE A 196 6.38 -5.41 -6.42
CA PHE A 196 5.89 -4.44 -5.46
C PHE A 196 4.60 -4.93 -4.81
N GLU A 197 4.31 -4.36 -3.66
CA GLU A 197 3.10 -4.62 -2.87
C GLU A 197 2.28 -3.33 -2.79
N ILE A 198 0.97 -3.43 -3.03
CA ILE A 198 0.03 -2.34 -2.76
C ILE A 198 -0.34 -2.40 -1.28
N LEU A 199 -0.01 -1.34 -0.54
CA LEU A 199 -0.34 -1.19 0.86
C LEU A 199 -1.75 -0.62 0.95
N ARG A 200 -2.73 -1.50 1.16
CA ARG A 200 -4.11 -1.09 1.38
C ARG A 200 -4.20 -0.51 2.79
N ASP A 201 -4.92 0.59 2.95
CA ASP A 201 -5.33 1.04 4.28
C ASP A 201 -6.22 -0.06 4.88
N GLU A 202 -5.60 -1.01 5.57
CA GLU A 202 -6.35 -1.85 6.48
C GLU A 202 -6.98 -0.92 7.51
N GLU A 203 -8.28 -1.13 7.82
CA GLU A 203 -8.96 -0.42 8.89
C GLU A 203 -8.01 -0.27 10.07
N THR A 204 -7.69 0.97 10.43
CA THR A 204 -6.70 1.26 11.48
C THR A 204 -7.24 0.77 12.81
N GLY A 205 -7.03 -0.50 13.09
CA GLY A 205 -7.35 -1.11 14.36
C GLY A 205 -6.24 -0.88 15.38
N LEU A 206 -6.60 -0.76 16.65
CA LEU A 206 -5.63 -0.76 17.73
C LEU A 206 -4.99 -2.15 17.83
N LYS A 207 -3.67 -2.25 17.64
CA LYS A 207 -2.92 -3.48 17.91
C LYS A 207 -2.84 -3.69 19.42
N ILE A 208 -3.50 -4.74 19.91
CA ILE A 208 -3.43 -5.13 21.31
C ILE A 208 -2.65 -6.46 21.44
N PRO A 209 -1.85 -6.64 22.49
CA PRO A 209 -1.20 -7.93 22.74
C PRO A 209 -2.27 -9.02 22.92
N GLN A 210 -2.05 -10.20 22.39
CA GLN A 210 -2.95 -11.34 22.58
C GLN A 210 -3.19 -11.67 24.07
N SER A 211 -2.20 -11.40 24.93
CA SER A 211 -2.32 -11.55 26.38
C SER A 211 -3.29 -10.57 27.06
N ALA A 212 -3.71 -9.52 26.34
CA ALA A 212 -4.74 -8.57 26.81
C ALA A 212 -6.15 -8.97 26.37
N VAL A 213 -6.29 -10.01 25.55
CA VAL A 213 -7.58 -10.56 25.14
C VAL A 213 -8.00 -11.59 26.19
N THR A 214 -9.18 -11.39 26.77
CA THR A 214 -9.80 -12.33 27.70
C THR A 214 -11.18 -12.71 27.18
N GLU A 215 -11.55 -13.96 27.37
CA GLU A 215 -12.91 -14.42 27.09
C GLU A 215 -13.81 -14.13 28.31
N LYS A 216 -14.99 -13.67 28.05
CA LYS A 216 -16.03 -13.46 29.05
C LYS A 216 -17.39 -13.87 28.47
N ASP A 217 -18.14 -14.66 29.25
CA ASP A 217 -19.49 -15.03 28.88
C ASP A 217 -20.47 -13.87 29.13
N PHE A 218 -21.43 -13.71 28.23
CA PHE A 218 -22.50 -12.73 28.36
C PHE A 218 -23.86 -13.37 28.08
N PHE A 219 -24.90 -12.90 28.75
CA PHE A 219 -26.25 -13.06 28.25
C PHE A 219 -26.44 -12.16 27.02
N VAL A 220 -26.91 -12.75 25.92
CA VAL A 220 -27.23 -12.06 24.69
C VAL A 220 -28.75 -11.92 24.63
N ILE A 221 -29.23 -10.71 24.80
CA ILE A 221 -30.66 -10.41 24.91
C ILE A 221 -31.05 -9.50 23.74
N ASP A 222 -32.17 -9.78 23.09
CA ASP A 222 -32.70 -8.93 22.03
C ASP A 222 -32.84 -7.48 22.51
N ALA A 223 -32.28 -6.51 21.77
CA ALA A 223 -32.22 -5.11 22.15
C ALA A 223 -33.61 -4.47 22.42
N SER A 224 -34.68 -5.07 21.84
CA SER A 224 -36.06 -4.60 22.08
C SER A 224 -36.58 -4.85 23.50
N TYR A 225 -35.89 -5.64 24.34
CA TYR A 225 -36.21 -5.83 25.75
C TYR A 225 -35.49 -4.86 26.66
N VAL A 226 -34.55 -4.10 26.16
CA VAL A 226 -33.87 -3.05 26.91
C VAL A 226 -34.88 -1.93 27.22
N THR A 227 -35.00 -1.56 28.46
CA THR A 227 -35.87 -0.48 28.88
C THR A 227 -35.16 0.51 29.78
N GLN A 228 -35.61 1.74 29.77
CA GLN A 228 -35.16 2.79 30.68
C GLN A 228 -36.22 3.11 31.73
N SER A 229 -35.81 3.19 32.98
CA SER A 229 -36.65 3.65 34.09
C SER A 229 -35.88 4.75 34.81
N GLU A 230 -36.38 5.99 34.72
CA GLU A 230 -35.67 7.17 35.17
C GLU A 230 -34.27 7.28 34.50
N ASP A 231 -33.20 7.31 35.29
CA ASP A 231 -31.81 7.38 34.81
C ASP A 231 -31.11 6.00 34.78
N ARG A 232 -31.90 4.91 34.83
CA ARG A 232 -31.39 3.54 34.89
C ARG A 232 -31.81 2.75 33.66
N THR A 233 -30.88 1.96 33.14
CA THR A 233 -31.11 1.03 32.03
C THR A 233 -31.16 -0.39 32.55
N GLY A 234 -32.03 -1.23 31.98
CA GLY A 234 -32.19 -2.60 32.42
C GLY A 234 -33.31 -3.33 31.69
N PHE A 235 -33.93 -4.28 32.37
CA PHE A 235 -34.93 -5.18 31.79
C PHE A 235 -36.16 -5.31 32.69
N MET A 236 -37.32 -5.58 32.08
CA MET A 236 -38.51 -5.96 32.80
C MET A 236 -38.55 -7.48 32.94
N LYS A 237 -38.41 -8.00 34.16
CA LYS A 237 -38.38 -9.43 34.50
C LYS A 237 -39.69 -9.85 35.14
N LYS A 238 -40.28 -10.93 34.63
CA LYS A 238 -41.44 -11.55 35.19
C LYS A 238 -41.03 -12.48 36.34
N THR A 239 -41.56 -12.24 37.51
CA THR A 239 -41.35 -13.06 38.70
C THR A 239 -42.65 -13.73 39.12
N VAL A 240 -42.56 -14.91 39.74
CA VAL A 240 -43.71 -15.64 40.30
C VAL A 240 -43.42 -15.89 41.78
N SER A 241 -44.29 -15.38 42.64
CA SER A 241 -44.19 -15.59 44.09
C SER A 241 -44.58 -17.01 44.48
N GLU A 242 -44.23 -17.44 45.71
CA GLU A 242 -44.54 -18.80 46.22
C GLU A 242 -46.06 -19.10 46.27
N ASP A 243 -46.89 -18.09 46.33
CA ASP A 243 -48.38 -18.16 46.30
C ASP A 243 -48.92 -18.25 44.85
N GLY A 244 -48.05 -18.21 43.84
CA GLY A 244 -48.43 -18.24 42.42
C GLY A 244 -48.81 -16.86 41.85
N THR A 245 -48.58 -15.79 42.57
CA THR A 245 -48.85 -14.44 42.08
C THR A 245 -47.72 -14.04 41.10
N GLU A 246 -48.10 -13.63 39.90
CA GLU A 246 -47.18 -13.10 38.89
C GLU A 246 -46.97 -11.61 39.08
N ALA A 247 -45.75 -11.15 39.02
CA ALA A 247 -45.37 -9.73 39.04
C ALA A 247 -44.33 -9.43 37.97
N VAL A 248 -44.24 -8.18 37.56
CA VAL A 248 -43.16 -7.72 36.65
C VAL A 248 -42.38 -6.67 37.42
N GLU A 249 -41.07 -6.86 37.51
CA GLU A 249 -40.16 -5.95 38.18
C GLU A 249 -39.09 -5.42 37.24
N PHE A 250 -38.67 -4.19 37.47
CA PHE A 250 -37.52 -3.62 36.73
C PHE A 250 -36.22 -4.07 37.38
N VAL A 251 -35.38 -4.70 36.58
CA VAL A 251 -34.04 -5.12 36.97
C VAL A 251 -33.03 -4.16 36.33
N ASN A 252 -32.36 -3.37 37.17
CA ASN A 252 -31.29 -2.48 36.70
C ASN A 252 -30.05 -3.31 36.45
N SER A 253 -29.62 -3.38 35.19
CA SER A 253 -28.46 -4.17 34.78
C SER A 253 -27.51 -3.36 33.89
N THR A 254 -26.22 -3.62 34.03
CA THR A 254 -25.20 -2.98 33.24
C THR A 254 -25.13 -3.62 31.86
N ILE A 255 -25.36 -2.82 30.81
CA ILE A 255 -25.19 -3.25 29.44
C ILE A 255 -23.74 -2.94 29.03
N TYR A 256 -22.94 -3.97 28.82
CA TYR A 256 -21.54 -3.85 28.43
C TYR A 256 -21.38 -3.34 27.00
N TYR A 257 -22.22 -3.88 26.10
CA TYR A 257 -22.27 -3.51 24.70
C TYR A 257 -23.67 -3.71 24.17
N GLN A 258 -24.09 -2.90 23.22
CA GLN A 258 -25.36 -3.01 22.55
C GLN A 258 -25.21 -2.59 21.09
N ASP A 259 -25.74 -3.40 20.20
CA ASP A 259 -25.93 -3.07 18.80
C ASP A 259 -27.43 -2.92 18.46
N GLU A 260 -27.77 -2.88 17.16
CA GLU A 260 -29.16 -2.73 16.71
C GLU A 260 -30.05 -3.94 17.05
N GLN A 261 -29.46 -5.13 17.28
CA GLN A 261 -30.17 -6.38 17.46
C GLN A 261 -30.07 -6.92 18.89
N TYR A 262 -28.92 -6.74 19.56
CA TYR A 262 -28.63 -7.40 20.83
C TYR A 262 -28.00 -6.48 21.87
N ALA A 263 -28.29 -6.77 23.13
CA ALA A 263 -27.63 -6.22 24.32
C ALA A 263 -26.86 -7.34 25.03
N TYR A 264 -25.64 -7.03 25.48
CA TYR A 264 -24.72 -7.98 26.13
C TYR A 264 -24.60 -7.62 27.61
N VAL A 265 -24.98 -8.55 28.49
CA VAL A 265 -25.14 -8.34 29.94
C VAL A 265 -24.29 -9.37 30.69
N ASP A 266 -23.68 -8.96 31.79
CA ASP A 266 -22.88 -9.84 32.64
C ASP A 266 -23.77 -10.86 33.38
N PRO A 267 -23.62 -12.18 33.18
CA PRO A 267 -24.38 -13.19 33.88
C PRO A 267 -24.06 -13.28 35.38
N GLU A 268 -22.94 -12.71 35.80
CA GLU A 268 -22.47 -12.73 37.18
C GLU A 268 -22.80 -11.43 37.94
N GLU A 269 -23.54 -10.50 37.34
CA GLU A 269 -23.94 -9.26 38.01
C GLU A 269 -24.94 -9.54 39.12
N GLU A 270 -24.61 -9.05 40.31
CA GLU A 270 -25.44 -9.25 41.53
C GLU A 270 -26.09 -7.94 42.01
N ASP A 271 -27.26 -8.07 42.61
CA ASP A 271 -27.90 -6.99 43.34
C ASP A 271 -27.14 -6.69 44.65
N PHE A 272 -26.72 -5.45 44.81
CA PHE A 272 -25.93 -5.00 45.97
C PHE A 272 -26.60 -5.21 47.30
N SER A 273 -27.94 -5.26 47.36
CA SER A 273 -28.69 -5.37 48.58
C SER A 273 -28.99 -6.81 48.99
N THR A 274 -29.10 -7.69 48.02
CA THR A 274 -29.53 -9.07 48.22
C THR A 274 -28.46 -10.12 47.94
N SER A 275 -27.37 -9.73 47.28
CA SER A 275 -26.30 -10.62 46.75
C SER A 275 -26.88 -11.77 45.87
N LYS A 276 -27.99 -11.50 45.20
CA LYS A 276 -28.57 -12.40 44.22
C LYS A 276 -28.22 -11.92 42.82
N LYS A 277 -28.05 -12.86 41.88
CA LYS A 277 -27.88 -12.52 40.49
C LYS A 277 -29.06 -11.73 39.98
N LEU A 278 -28.79 -10.66 39.22
CA LEU A 278 -29.81 -9.80 38.65
C LEU A 278 -30.62 -10.56 37.58
N LEU A 279 -29.91 -11.28 36.71
CA LEU A 279 -30.50 -12.12 35.70
C LEU A 279 -29.94 -13.53 35.79
N GLU A 280 -30.77 -14.53 35.51
CA GLU A 280 -30.41 -15.93 35.47
C GLU A 280 -30.90 -16.59 34.17
N SER A 281 -30.23 -17.65 33.76
CA SER A 281 -30.67 -18.43 32.59
C SER A 281 -32.04 -19.04 32.83
N GLY A 282 -33.01 -18.69 32.01
CA GLY A 282 -34.40 -19.13 32.11
C GLY A 282 -35.33 -18.05 32.65
N ASP A 283 -34.83 -16.89 33.03
CA ASP A 283 -35.66 -15.74 33.37
C ASP A 283 -36.54 -15.31 32.19
N LEU A 284 -37.79 -14.92 32.51
CA LEU A 284 -38.71 -14.44 31.49
C LEU A 284 -38.66 -12.91 31.45
N LEU A 285 -38.18 -12.37 30.35
CA LEU A 285 -38.18 -10.94 30.10
C LEU A 285 -39.41 -10.52 29.31
N VAL A 286 -39.95 -9.36 29.61
CA VAL A 286 -41.11 -8.76 28.92
C VAL A 286 -40.73 -7.40 28.36
N LYS A 287 -41.29 -7.07 27.18
CA LYS A 287 -41.08 -5.74 26.58
C LYS A 287 -41.84 -4.69 27.40
N ALA A 288 -41.24 -3.52 27.55
CA ALA A 288 -41.86 -2.43 28.33
C ALA A 288 -43.26 -2.04 27.83
N ASP A 289 -43.49 -2.09 26.53
CA ASP A 289 -44.75 -1.74 25.87
C ASP A 289 -45.87 -2.77 26.15
N SER A 290 -45.49 -4.00 26.57
CA SER A 290 -46.42 -5.09 26.88
C SER A 290 -46.63 -5.30 28.39
N ALA A 291 -45.90 -4.55 29.22
CA ALA A 291 -46.06 -4.56 30.64
C ALA A 291 -47.32 -3.73 31.01
N GLU A 292 -48.48 -4.34 31.04
CA GLU A 292 -49.63 -3.77 31.78
C GLU A 292 -49.23 -3.73 33.26
N TYR A 293 -48.96 -2.52 33.75
CA TYR A 293 -48.74 -2.28 35.18
C TYR A 293 -50.05 -2.57 35.91
N TYR A 294 -50.12 -3.64 36.65
CA TYR A 294 -51.18 -3.87 37.65
C TYR A 294 -50.73 -3.38 39.02
#